data_da5a0088c21b00f72b6f880130eb169a
#
_entry.id   da5a0088c21b00f72b6f880130eb169a
#
_cell.length_a   1.000
_cell.length_b   1.000
_cell.length_c   1.000
_cell.angle_alpha   90.00
_cell.angle_beta   90.00
_cell.angle_gamma   90.00
#
_symmetry.space_group_name_H-M   'P 1'
#
loop_
_entity.id
_entity.type
_entity.pdbx_description
1 polymer ?
#
loop_
_entity_poly.entity_id
_entity_poly.type
_entity_poly.pdbx_seq_one_letter_code
_entity_poly.pdbx_strand_id
1 'polypeptide(L)'
;MKLENKVAVVTGGAKGIGMEICKAFAREGAKVIAVDMGLMTYEMENVSFYKLNITDVEGCKKFYDDTIEKYGQIDILVNNAGITRDSMTRKMTDEQWNLVLDVNLKGAFNLVRYVGPQMETIGGGSIINISSVVGIYGNIGQANYSATKAGIIGLTKTWAKEFARKGVPVRVNAIAPGYTMTDILKTVPQDLLDKFASMTMLKRLGQPEEIASVALFLSSKDASYITGQVISVDGGMRL
;
A
#
# COMPACT_ATOMS: atom_id res chain seq x y z
N MET A 1 9.67 20.75 4.31
CA MET A 1 9.37 19.31 4.30
C MET A 1 7.86 19.11 4.08
N LYS A 2 7.47 18.20 3.20
CA LYS A 2 6.04 18.00 2.85
C LYS A 2 5.21 17.29 3.93
N LEU A 3 5.86 16.51 4.79
CA LEU A 3 5.23 15.68 5.83
C LEU A 3 5.76 16.00 7.24
N GLU A 4 6.23 17.21 7.46
CA GLU A 4 6.77 17.64 8.75
C GLU A 4 5.74 17.44 9.87
N ASN A 5 6.20 16.81 10.97
CA ASN A 5 5.37 16.46 12.15
C ASN A 5 4.22 15.47 11.88
N LYS A 6 4.16 14.81 10.71
CA LYS A 6 3.18 13.79 10.41
C LYS A 6 3.59 12.43 10.96
N VAL A 7 2.62 11.65 11.42
CA VAL A 7 2.80 10.25 11.80
C VAL A 7 2.26 9.36 10.69
N ALA A 8 3.13 8.53 10.11
CA ALA A 8 2.79 7.66 8.99
C ALA A 8 2.99 6.19 9.34
N VAL A 9 2.01 5.37 9.01
CA VAL A 9 2.07 3.91 9.12
C VAL A 9 2.17 3.32 7.71
N VAL A 10 3.15 2.44 7.48
CA VAL A 10 3.34 1.75 6.20
C VAL A 10 3.39 0.25 6.42
N THR A 11 2.38 -0.48 5.95
CA THR A 11 2.38 -1.95 6.02
C THR A 11 3.23 -2.56 4.90
N GLY A 12 3.90 -3.69 5.18
CA GLY A 12 4.90 -4.23 4.27
C GLY A 12 6.12 -3.31 4.13
N GLY A 13 6.46 -2.57 5.22
CA GLY A 13 7.46 -1.52 5.24
C GLY A 13 8.91 -1.99 5.34
N ALA A 14 9.16 -3.30 5.55
CA ALA A 14 10.51 -3.81 5.76
C ALA A 14 11.36 -3.91 4.48
N LYS A 15 10.75 -3.94 3.29
CA LYS A 15 11.43 -4.13 2.00
C LYS A 15 10.64 -3.57 0.82
N GLY A 16 11.27 -3.56 -0.36
CA GLY A 16 10.65 -3.22 -1.64
C GLY A 16 9.96 -1.85 -1.67
N ILE A 17 8.78 -1.79 -2.25
CA ILE A 17 8.00 -0.54 -2.38
C ILE A 17 7.72 0.09 -1.00
N GLY A 18 7.32 -0.71 -0.01
CA GLY A 18 7.04 -0.21 1.34
C GLY A 18 8.26 0.42 2.01
N MET A 19 9.45 -0.16 1.86
CA MET A 19 10.70 0.41 2.34
C MET A 19 10.98 1.78 1.71
N GLU A 20 10.85 1.91 0.39
CA GLU A 20 11.10 3.19 -0.28
C GLU A 20 10.04 4.25 0.05
N ILE A 21 8.79 3.85 0.30
CA ILE A 21 7.77 4.75 0.86
C ILE A 21 8.18 5.24 2.26
N CYS A 22 8.60 4.33 3.15
CA CYS A 22 9.09 4.72 4.47
C CYS A 22 10.25 5.72 4.39
N LYS A 23 11.24 5.45 3.54
CA LYS A 23 12.38 6.33 3.32
C LYS A 23 11.97 7.69 2.76
N ALA A 24 11.09 7.72 1.76
CA ALA A 24 10.61 8.97 1.17
C ALA A 24 9.85 9.83 2.18
N PHE A 25 9.00 9.22 3.00
CA PHE A 25 8.24 9.93 4.03
C PHE A 25 9.13 10.48 5.15
N ALA A 26 10.11 9.69 5.60
CA ALA A 26 11.05 10.11 6.63
C ALA A 26 11.93 11.27 6.17
N ARG A 27 12.42 11.26 4.91
CA ARG A 27 13.15 12.39 4.31
C ARG A 27 12.34 13.68 4.27
N GLU A 28 11.01 13.57 4.22
CA GLU A 28 10.08 14.70 4.21
C GLU A 28 9.52 15.05 5.61
N GLY A 29 10.17 14.54 6.68
CA GLY A 29 9.94 14.95 8.05
C GLY A 29 8.84 14.17 8.78
N ALA A 30 8.31 13.09 8.21
CA ALA A 30 7.37 12.24 8.90
C ALA A 30 8.06 11.34 9.94
N LYS A 31 7.37 11.05 11.06
CA LYS A 31 7.67 9.92 11.93
C LYS A 31 6.99 8.69 11.33
N VAL A 32 7.77 7.73 10.88
CA VAL A 32 7.27 6.57 10.13
C VAL A 32 7.31 5.32 10.98
N ILE A 33 6.24 4.55 10.98
CA ILE A 33 6.18 3.21 11.55
C ILE A 33 6.10 2.21 10.40
N ALA A 34 7.21 1.51 10.14
CA ALA A 34 7.27 0.39 9.22
C ALA A 34 6.68 -0.85 9.90
N VAL A 35 5.58 -1.34 9.38
CA VAL A 35 4.85 -2.51 9.89
C VAL A 35 5.10 -3.70 8.98
N ASP A 36 5.61 -4.81 9.51
CA ASP A 36 5.87 -6.02 8.74
C ASP A 36 5.88 -7.27 9.63
N MET A 37 5.70 -8.45 9.04
CA MET A 37 5.95 -9.75 9.70
C MET A 37 7.44 -10.13 9.67
N GLY A 38 8.14 -9.73 8.62
CA GLY A 38 9.57 -9.95 8.43
C GLY A 38 10.44 -9.02 9.28
N LEU A 39 11.74 -9.17 9.17
CA LEU A 39 12.68 -8.25 9.80
C LEU A 39 12.95 -7.05 8.89
N MET A 40 13.05 -5.88 9.50
CA MET A 40 13.53 -4.69 8.81
C MET A 40 15.04 -4.82 8.56
N THR A 41 15.48 -4.62 7.33
CA THR A 41 16.87 -4.81 6.89
C THR A 41 17.60 -3.48 6.65
N TYR A 42 16.99 -2.37 7.01
CA TYR A 42 17.56 -1.03 6.88
C TYR A 42 17.35 -0.23 8.17
N GLU A 43 18.22 0.73 8.39
CA GLU A 43 18.08 1.73 9.46
C GLU A 43 17.93 3.11 8.81
N MET A 44 17.04 3.92 9.37
CA MET A 44 16.85 5.29 8.94
C MET A 44 16.28 6.12 10.08
N GLU A 45 16.79 7.33 10.24
CA GLU A 45 16.26 8.31 11.17
C GLU A 45 14.75 8.54 10.92
N ASN A 46 13.97 8.67 11.99
CA ASN A 46 12.52 8.82 11.95
C ASN A 46 11.73 7.62 11.42
N VAL A 47 12.38 6.46 11.22
CA VAL A 47 11.69 5.20 10.90
C VAL A 47 11.81 4.24 12.08
N SER A 48 10.69 3.84 12.64
CA SER A 48 10.60 2.78 13.65
C SER A 48 9.98 1.53 13.05
N PHE A 49 10.28 0.37 13.64
CA PHE A 49 9.74 -0.91 13.20
C PHE A 49 8.73 -1.46 14.21
N TYR A 50 7.62 -2.00 13.71
CA TYR A 50 6.65 -2.74 14.50
C TYR A 50 6.33 -4.07 13.83
N LYS A 51 6.60 -5.19 14.53
CA LYS A 51 6.32 -6.53 14.00
C LYS A 51 4.83 -6.84 14.16
N LEU A 52 4.11 -7.05 13.06
CA LEU A 52 2.69 -7.32 13.06
C LEU A 52 2.29 -8.20 11.87
N ASN A 53 1.45 -9.20 12.15
CA ASN A 53 0.64 -9.86 11.12
C ASN A 53 -0.69 -9.10 10.98
N ILE A 54 -0.90 -8.42 9.86
CA ILE A 54 -2.12 -7.63 9.61
C ILE A 54 -3.40 -8.48 9.47
N THR A 55 -3.28 -9.82 9.39
CA THR A 55 -4.44 -10.72 9.43
C THR A 55 -4.93 -11.01 10.86
N ASP A 56 -4.10 -10.72 11.86
CA ASP A 56 -4.43 -10.80 13.27
C ASP A 56 -5.22 -9.56 13.69
N VAL A 57 -6.50 -9.73 13.94
CA VAL A 57 -7.43 -8.63 14.26
C VAL A 57 -7.09 -7.97 15.60
N GLU A 58 -6.81 -8.79 16.62
CA GLU A 58 -6.46 -8.29 17.96
C GLU A 58 -5.07 -7.63 17.94
N GLY A 59 -4.13 -8.21 17.21
CA GLY A 59 -2.82 -7.60 16.97
C GLY A 59 -2.92 -6.24 16.28
N CYS A 60 -3.82 -6.08 15.30
CA CYS A 60 -4.08 -4.80 14.64
C CYS A 60 -4.68 -3.76 15.61
N LYS A 61 -5.61 -4.19 16.48
CA LYS A 61 -6.17 -3.30 17.50
C LYS A 61 -5.09 -2.84 18.48
N LYS A 62 -4.31 -3.79 19.00
CA LYS A 62 -3.21 -3.47 19.91
C LYS A 62 -2.19 -2.53 19.26
N PHE A 63 -1.78 -2.79 18.02
CA PHE A 63 -0.88 -1.91 17.27
C PHE A 63 -1.42 -0.48 17.17
N TYR A 64 -2.72 -0.34 16.86
CA TYR A 64 -3.37 0.96 16.82
C TYR A 64 -3.29 1.66 18.17
N ASP A 65 -3.66 0.99 19.26
CA ASP A 65 -3.64 1.56 20.60
C ASP A 65 -2.22 1.98 21.03
N ASP A 66 -1.22 1.10 20.84
CA ASP A 66 0.20 1.39 21.14
C ASP A 66 0.70 2.62 20.33
N THR A 67 0.24 2.75 19.08
CA THR A 67 0.63 3.86 18.20
C THR A 67 0.00 5.17 18.65
N ILE A 68 -1.28 5.16 19.02
CA ILE A 68 -1.96 6.35 19.54
C ILE A 68 -1.38 6.76 20.90
N GLU A 69 -1.10 5.83 21.79
CA GLU A 69 -0.44 6.12 23.07
C GLU A 69 0.92 6.80 22.87
N LYS A 70 1.72 6.30 21.93
CA LYS A 70 3.09 6.80 21.70
C LYS A 70 3.16 8.10 20.92
N TYR A 71 2.31 8.28 19.89
CA TYR A 71 2.42 9.37 18.93
C TYR A 71 1.22 10.32 18.94
N GLY A 72 0.15 9.98 19.64
CA GLY A 72 -1.08 10.78 19.74
C GLY A 72 -2.05 10.61 18.59
N GLN A 73 -1.55 10.34 17.37
CA GLN A 73 -2.37 10.26 16.16
C GLN A 73 -1.67 9.48 15.04
N ILE A 74 -2.44 9.11 14.02
CA ILE A 74 -1.96 8.62 12.73
C ILE A 74 -2.51 9.55 11.64
N ASP A 75 -1.63 10.25 10.94
CA ASP A 75 -1.99 11.18 9.85
C ASP A 75 -2.05 10.49 8.49
N ILE A 76 -1.23 9.44 8.30
CA ILE A 76 -1.09 8.75 7.03
C ILE A 76 -1.06 7.24 7.26
N LEU A 77 -1.88 6.50 6.50
CA LEU A 77 -1.85 5.05 6.45
C LEU A 77 -1.59 4.58 5.01
N VAL A 78 -0.54 3.79 4.82
CA VAL A 78 -0.25 3.13 3.54
C VAL A 78 -0.48 1.63 3.67
N ASN A 79 -1.54 1.13 3.08
CA ASN A 79 -1.82 -0.30 2.95
C ASN A 79 -1.04 -0.85 1.75
N ASN A 80 0.21 -1.25 2.01
CA ASN A 80 1.12 -1.78 0.98
C ASN A 80 1.38 -3.29 1.14
N ALA A 81 1.25 -3.85 2.34
CA ALA A 81 1.45 -5.28 2.56
C ALA A 81 0.60 -6.12 1.60
N GLY A 82 1.22 -7.11 0.98
CA GLY A 82 0.54 -7.99 0.05
C GLY A 82 1.44 -9.15 -0.39
N ILE A 83 0.78 -10.23 -0.79
CA ILE A 83 1.41 -11.47 -1.28
C ILE A 83 0.73 -11.95 -2.55
N THR A 84 1.42 -12.82 -3.28
CA THR A 84 0.83 -13.61 -4.38
C THR A 84 0.91 -15.11 -4.05
N ARG A 85 -0.01 -15.88 -4.60
CA ARG A 85 0.00 -17.35 -4.62
C ARG A 85 -0.61 -17.77 -5.96
N ASP A 86 0.23 -17.72 -6.98
CA ASP A 86 -0.18 -17.87 -8.37
C ASP A 86 -0.51 -19.34 -8.69
N SER A 87 -1.65 -19.55 -9.32
CA SER A 87 -2.10 -20.83 -9.82
C SER A 87 -3.23 -20.63 -10.83
N MET A 88 -3.28 -21.48 -11.85
CA MET A 88 -4.44 -21.51 -12.76
C MET A 88 -5.71 -21.78 -11.97
N THR A 89 -6.81 -21.11 -12.27
CA THR A 89 -8.09 -21.20 -11.52
C THR A 89 -8.51 -22.64 -11.22
N ARG A 90 -8.38 -23.55 -12.20
CA ARG A 90 -8.72 -24.98 -12.02
C ARG A 90 -7.82 -25.76 -11.05
N LYS A 91 -6.68 -25.20 -10.65
CA LYS A 91 -5.69 -25.81 -9.76
C LYS A 91 -5.45 -24.99 -8.50
N MET A 92 -6.05 -23.81 -8.39
CA MET A 92 -5.93 -22.94 -7.22
C MET A 92 -6.64 -23.61 -6.04
N THR A 93 -5.91 -23.75 -4.93
CA THR A 93 -6.50 -24.33 -3.71
C THR A 93 -7.19 -23.24 -2.87
N ASP A 94 -8.10 -23.67 -1.99
CA ASP A 94 -8.79 -22.77 -1.07
C ASP A 94 -7.78 -22.06 -0.13
N GLU A 95 -6.70 -22.73 0.26
CA GLU A 95 -5.66 -22.14 1.10
C GLU A 95 -4.93 -21.02 0.35
N GLN A 96 -4.60 -21.22 -0.93
CA GLN A 96 -3.97 -20.18 -1.76
C GLN A 96 -4.91 -18.98 -1.96
N TRP A 97 -6.19 -19.26 -2.19
CA TRP A 97 -7.22 -18.25 -2.33
C TRP A 97 -7.38 -17.45 -1.04
N ASN A 98 -7.71 -18.12 0.06
CA ASN A 98 -8.01 -17.50 1.35
C ASN A 98 -6.83 -16.70 1.89
N LEU A 99 -5.61 -17.25 1.81
CA LEU A 99 -4.41 -16.55 2.30
C LEU A 99 -4.19 -15.21 1.58
N VAL A 100 -4.39 -15.15 0.26
CA VAL A 100 -4.23 -13.90 -0.51
C VAL A 100 -5.33 -12.90 -0.17
N LEU A 101 -6.59 -13.36 -0.02
CA LEU A 101 -7.69 -12.50 0.40
C LEU A 101 -7.47 -11.94 1.81
N ASP A 102 -7.06 -12.79 2.74
CA ASP A 102 -6.84 -12.38 4.13
C ASP A 102 -5.74 -11.33 4.25
N VAL A 103 -4.61 -11.53 3.57
CA VAL A 103 -3.51 -10.58 3.64
C VAL A 103 -3.83 -9.31 2.86
N ASN A 104 -4.17 -9.43 1.56
CA ASN A 104 -4.19 -8.28 0.66
C ASN A 104 -5.44 -7.42 0.80
N LEU A 105 -6.56 -7.99 1.26
CA LEU A 105 -7.84 -7.28 1.32
C LEU A 105 -8.30 -7.09 2.77
N LYS A 106 -8.47 -8.18 3.52
CA LYS A 106 -8.92 -8.12 4.91
C LYS A 106 -7.89 -7.45 5.82
N GLY A 107 -6.59 -7.65 5.57
CA GLY A 107 -5.52 -7.00 6.34
C GLY A 107 -5.58 -5.46 6.26
N ALA A 108 -5.85 -4.91 5.08
CA ALA A 108 -6.05 -3.47 4.93
C ALA A 108 -7.31 -2.99 5.70
N PHE A 109 -8.41 -3.73 5.60
CA PHE A 109 -9.64 -3.43 6.35
C PHE A 109 -9.40 -3.46 7.86
N ASN A 110 -8.61 -4.41 8.38
CA ASN A 110 -8.32 -4.53 9.80
C ASN A 110 -7.67 -3.27 10.40
N LEU A 111 -6.87 -2.54 9.64
CA LEU A 111 -6.26 -1.28 10.09
C LEU A 111 -7.16 -0.08 9.81
N VAL A 112 -7.76 0.00 8.63
CA VAL A 112 -8.59 1.14 8.22
C VAL A 112 -9.79 1.32 9.16
N ARG A 113 -10.37 0.23 9.69
CA ARG A 113 -11.50 0.28 10.64
C ARG A 113 -11.22 1.07 11.93
N TYR A 114 -9.94 1.22 12.31
CA TYR A 114 -9.52 2.02 13.47
C TYR A 114 -8.97 3.38 13.03
N VAL A 115 -8.10 3.39 12.03
CA VAL A 115 -7.40 4.60 11.59
C VAL A 115 -8.33 5.59 10.88
N GLY A 116 -9.26 5.13 10.06
CA GLY A 116 -10.20 5.99 9.34
C GLY A 116 -11.06 6.85 10.28
N PRO A 117 -11.78 6.26 11.25
CA PRO A 117 -12.53 7.03 12.24
C PRO A 117 -11.66 7.96 13.11
N GLN A 118 -10.44 7.55 13.44
CA GLN A 118 -9.49 8.41 14.16
C GLN A 118 -9.11 9.63 13.33
N MET A 119 -8.87 9.47 12.03
CA MET A 119 -8.60 10.59 11.11
C MET A 119 -9.79 11.55 11.01
N GLU A 120 -11.03 11.04 11.02
CA GLU A 120 -12.22 11.92 11.12
C GLU A 120 -12.20 12.76 12.41
N THR A 121 -11.79 12.15 13.53
CA THR A 121 -11.78 12.83 14.85
C THR A 121 -10.70 13.92 14.93
N ILE A 122 -9.53 13.70 14.34
CA ILE A 122 -8.44 14.70 14.35
C ILE A 122 -8.57 15.77 13.25
N GLY A 123 -9.61 15.70 12.42
CA GLY A 123 -9.89 16.70 11.40
C GLY A 123 -9.23 16.47 10.05
N GLY A 124 -8.76 15.26 9.74
CA GLY A 124 -8.24 14.91 8.42
C GLY A 124 -7.16 13.84 8.42
N GLY A 125 -6.81 13.36 7.24
CA GLY A 125 -5.79 12.33 7.05
C GLY A 125 -5.66 11.86 5.61
N SER A 126 -4.72 10.97 5.36
CA SER A 126 -4.52 10.35 4.04
C SER A 126 -4.35 8.84 4.15
N ILE A 127 -5.19 8.09 3.47
CA ILE A 127 -5.08 6.64 3.33
C ILE A 127 -4.69 6.33 1.88
N ILE A 128 -3.62 5.56 1.70
CA ILE A 128 -3.13 5.13 0.40
C ILE A 128 -3.16 3.62 0.34
N ASN A 129 -3.84 3.09 -0.64
CA ASN A 129 -3.93 1.66 -0.88
C ASN A 129 -3.06 1.28 -2.08
N ILE A 130 -2.15 0.33 -1.91
CA ILE A 130 -1.37 -0.20 -3.04
C ILE A 130 -2.17 -1.32 -3.71
N SER A 131 -2.76 -0.99 -4.86
CA SER A 131 -3.40 -1.92 -5.78
C SER A 131 -2.35 -2.54 -6.72
N SER A 132 -2.71 -2.73 -7.98
CA SER A 132 -1.84 -3.23 -9.07
C SER A 132 -2.55 -3.03 -10.40
N VAL A 133 -1.80 -2.97 -11.50
CA VAL A 133 -2.35 -3.12 -12.86
C VAL A 133 -3.12 -4.44 -13.01
N VAL A 134 -2.73 -5.48 -12.27
CA VAL A 134 -3.45 -6.77 -12.24
C VAL A 134 -4.86 -6.62 -11.66
N GLY A 135 -5.09 -5.69 -10.75
CA GLY A 135 -6.42 -5.37 -10.24
C GLY A 135 -7.30 -4.63 -11.25
N ILE A 136 -6.70 -4.04 -12.29
CA ILE A 136 -7.41 -3.31 -13.36
C ILE A 136 -7.67 -4.22 -14.56
N TYR A 137 -6.64 -4.97 -15.00
CA TYR A 137 -6.66 -5.71 -16.25
C TYR A 137 -6.74 -7.23 -16.08
N GLY A 138 -6.49 -7.74 -14.87
CA GLY A 138 -6.31 -9.17 -14.62
C GLY A 138 -4.92 -9.67 -15.03
N ASN A 139 -4.60 -10.90 -14.67
CA ASN A 139 -3.41 -11.61 -15.16
C ASN A 139 -3.63 -13.13 -15.07
N ILE A 140 -3.05 -13.88 -16.01
CA ILE A 140 -3.15 -15.34 -16.03
C ILE A 140 -2.54 -15.93 -14.75
N GLY A 141 -3.25 -16.86 -14.12
CA GLY A 141 -2.82 -17.54 -12.90
C GLY A 141 -2.95 -16.72 -11.62
N GLN A 142 -3.53 -15.52 -11.66
CA GLN A 142 -3.62 -14.62 -10.51
C GLN A 142 -5.07 -14.27 -10.13
N ALA A 143 -5.99 -15.23 -10.20
CA ALA A 143 -7.41 -14.99 -9.90
C ALA A 143 -7.62 -14.40 -8.49
N ASN A 144 -6.96 -14.97 -7.46
CA ASN A 144 -6.99 -14.49 -6.09
C ASN A 144 -6.38 -13.09 -5.94
N TYR A 145 -5.19 -12.87 -6.51
CA TYR A 145 -4.50 -11.59 -6.44
C TYR A 145 -5.26 -10.49 -7.17
N SER A 146 -5.74 -10.78 -8.39
CA SER A 146 -6.57 -9.88 -9.17
C SER A 146 -7.84 -9.47 -8.42
N ALA A 147 -8.55 -10.44 -7.83
CA ALA A 147 -9.74 -10.18 -7.02
C ALA A 147 -9.43 -9.24 -5.85
N THR A 148 -8.30 -9.46 -5.13
CA THR A 148 -7.94 -8.59 -4.00
C THR A 148 -7.56 -7.18 -4.44
N LYS A 149 -6.81 -7.04 -5.54
CA LYS A 149 -6.35 -5.73 -6.02
C LYS A 149 -7.47 -4.93 -6.69
N ALA A 150 -8.45 -5.60 -7.30
CA ALA A 150 -9.72 -4.99 -7.71
C ALA A 150 -10.59 -4.62 -6.50
N GLY A 151 -10.67 -5.49 -5.48
CA GLY A 151 -11.39 -5.23 -4.24
C GLY A 151 -10.87 -3.99 -3.50
N ILE A 152 -9.55 -3.81 -3.45
CA ILE A 152 -8.91 -2.61 -2.86
C ILE A 152 -9.31 -1.32 -3.63
N ILE A 153 -9.48 -1.38 -4.94
CA ILE A 153 -10.00 -0.26 -5.73
C ILE A 153 -11.43 0.09 -5.31
N GLY A 154 -12.28 -0.92 -5.13
CA GLY A 154 -13.64 -0.74 -4.61
C GLY A 154 -13.67 -0.13 -3.22
N LEU A 155 -12.87 -0.67 -2.28
CA LEU A 155 -12.74 -0.16 -0.92
C LEU A 155 -12.21 1.28 -0.89
N THR A 156 -11.25 1.63 -1.76
CA THR A 156 -10.74 3.01 -1.87
C THR A 156 -11.86 4.00 -2.15
N LYS A 157 -12.73 3.68 -3.11
CA LYS A 157 -13.87 4.54 -3.48
C LYS A 157 -14.92 4.61 -2.37
N THR A 158 -15.15 3.51 -1.67
CA THR A 158 -16.09 3.43 -0.55
C THR A 158 -15.59 4.26 0.63
N TRP A 159 -14.37 4.01 1.09
CA TRP A 159 -13.78 4.72 2.23
C TRP A 159 -13.59 6.22 1.97
N ALA A 160 -13.28 6.62 0.72
CA ALA A 160 -13.23 8.03 0.34
C ALA A 160 -14.57 8.75 0.58
N LYS A 161 -15.69 8.07 0.34
CA LYS A 161 -17.04 8.61 0.60
C LYS A 161 -17.41 8.57 2.08
N GLU A 162 -17.12 7.44 2.74
CA GLU A 162 -17.46 7.23 4.15
C GLU A 162 -16.77 8.23 5.05
N PHE A 163 -15.44 8.37 4.95
CA PHE A 163 -14.66 9.21 5.85
C PHE A 163 -14.72 10.72 5.53
N ALA A 164 -15.11 11.09 4.30
CA ALA A 164 -15.30 12.50 3.95
C ALA A 164 -16.75 12.99 4.07
N ARG A 165 -17.71 12.12 4.42
CA ARG A 165 -19.16 12.44 4.39
C ARG A 165 -19.58 13.61 5.28
N LYS A 166 -18.80 13.93 6.32
CA LYS A 166 -19.06 15.05 7.25
C LYS A 166 -18.26 16.32 6.88
N GLY A 167 -17.65 16.36 5.70
CA GLY A 167 -16.79 17.47 5.28
C GLY A 167 -15.38 17.43 5.88
N VAL A 168 -15.03 16.39 6.62
CA VAL A 168 -13.68 16.20 7.15
C VAL A 168 -12.76 15.73 6.01
N PRO A 169 -11.60 16.37 5.79
CA PRO A 169 -10.72 16.06 4.66
C PRO A 169 -9.88 14.77 4.90
N VAL A 170 -10.55 13.65 5.12
CA VAL A 170 -9.90 12.34 5.06
C VAL A 170 -9.92 11.88 3.61
N ARG A 171 -8.73 11.81 3.00
CA ARG A 171 -8.57 11.43 1.60
C ARG A 171 -8.15 9.96 1.51
N VAL A 172 -8.76 9.23 0.60
CA VAL A 172 -8.42 7.82 0.34
C VAL A 172 -8.19 7.62 -1.15
N ASN A 173 -6.98 7.20 -1.52
CA ASN A 173 -6.60 6.97 -2.91
C ASN A 173 -5.90 5.63 -3.07
N ALA A 174 -5.87 5.11 -4.28
CA ALA A 174 -5.10 3.92 -4.62
C ALA A 174 -3.99 4.25 -5.63
N ILE A 175 -2.88 3.55 -5.51
CA ILE A 175 -1.85 3.48 -6.53
C ILE A 175 -1.92 2.09 -7.15
N ALA A 176 -1.86 2.00 -8.47
CA ALA A 176 -1.81 0.75 -9.22
C ALA A 176 -0.45 0.63 -9.93
N PRO A 177 0.57 0.05 -9.28
CA PRO A 177 1.88 -0.15 -9.89
C PRO A 177 1.81 -1.16 -11.04
N GLY A 178 2.62 -0.94 -12.07
CA GLY A 178 3.04 -1.95 -13.02
C GLY A 178 4.14 -2.84 -12.47
N TYR A 179 4.84 -3.59 -13.34
CA TYR A 179 6.02 -4.35 -12.93
C TYR A 179 7.10 -3.41 -12.41
N THR A 180 7.39 -3.55 -11.12
CA THR A 180 8.32 -2.70 -10.38
C THR A 180 9.49 -3.54 -9.89
N MET A 181 10.73 -3.09 -10.11
CA MET A 181 11.97 -3.79 -9.81
C MET A 181 12.19 -3.89 -8.28
N THR A 182 11.52 -4.84 -7.68
CA THR A 182 11.70 -5.23 -6.26
C THR A 182 12.63 -6.45 -6.18
N ASP A 183 13.03 -6.83 -4.97
CA ASP A 183 13.89 -8.01 -4.76
C ASP A 183 13.31 -9.29 -5.35
N ILE A 184 11.99 -9.41 -5.42
CA ILE A 184 11.32 -10.55 -6.06
C ILE A 184 11.63 -10.59 -7.57
N LEU A 185 11.61 -9.47 -8.26
CA LEU A 185 11.91 -9.42 -9.69
C LEU A 185 13.40 -9.57 -9.99
N LYS A 186 14.30 -9.27 -9.06
CA LYS A 186 15.74 -9.49 -9.23
C LYS A 186 16.11 -10.97 -9.41
N THR A 187 15.22 -11.89 -9.01
CA THR A 187 15.41 -13.35 -9.17
C THR A 187 14.81 -13.90 -10.47
N VAL A 188 14.14 -13.05 -11.25
CA VAL A 188 13.48 -13.44 -12.51
C VAL A 188 14.51 -13.41 -13.65
N PRO A 189 14.49 -14.38 -14.59
CA PRO A 189 15.36 -14.40 -15.75
C PRO A 189 15.26 -13.12 -16.59
N GLN A 190 16.40 -12.70 -17.18
CA GLN A 190 16.50 -11.42 -17.89
C GLN A 190 15.56 -11.33 -19.09
N ASP A 191 15.40 -12.41 -19.84
CA ASP A 191 14.51 -12.50 -21.00
C ASP A 191 13.03 -12.21 -20.62
N LEU A 192 12.62 -12.66 -19.42
CA LEU A 192 11.29 -12.39 -18.90
C LEU A 192 11.15 -10.93 -18.43
N LEU A 193 12.20 -10.38 -17.83
CA LEU A 193 12.23 -8.94 -17.45
C LEU A 193 12.15 -8.06 -18.71
N ASP A 194 12.88 -8.41 -19.77
CA ASP A 194 12.85 -7.70 -21.05
C ASP A 194 11.47 -7.78 -21.70
N LYS A 195 10.81 -8.95 -21.60
CA LYS A 195 9.42 -9.11 -22.02
C LYS A 195 8.49 -8.18 -21.25
N PHE A 196 8.58 -8.12 -19.93
CA PHE A 196 7.77 -7.22 -19.11
C PHE A 196 8.04 -5.74 -19.45
N ALA A 197 9.30 -5.38 -19.64
CA ALA A 197 9.68 -4.04 -20.08
C ALA A 197 9.06 -3.68 -21.44
N SER A 198 9.07 -4.63 -22.41
CA SER A 198 8.51 -4.41 -23.73
C SER A 198 7.01 -4.14 -23.76
N MET A 199 6.27 -4.58 -22.73
CA MET A 199 4.83 -4.34 -22.56
C MET A 199 4.50 -2.92 -22.09
N THR A 200 5.49 -2.14 -21.65
CA THR A 200 5.31 -0.75 -21.24
C THR A 200 5.59 0.21 -22.41
N MET A 201 4.94 1.38 -22.40
CA MET A 201 5.27 2.43 -23.37
C MET A 201 6.67 3.01 -23.12
N LEU A 202 7.11 3.07 -21.84
CA LEU A 202 8.42 3.59 -21.46
C LEU A 202 9.55 2.59 -21.66
N LYS A 203 9.25 1.34 -22.09
CA LYS A 203 10.22 0.26 -22.42
C LYS A 203 11.17 -0.09 -21.26
N ARG A 204 10.72 0.05 -20.04
CA ARG A 204 11.46 -0.33 -18.84
C ARG A 204 10.49 -0.74 -17.71
N LEU A 205 11.03 -1.38 -16.70
CA LEU A 205 10.34 -1.62 -15.44
C LEU A 205 10.34 -0.36 -14.58
N GLY A 206 9.33 -0.22 -13.73
CA GLY A 206 9.30 0.83 -12.72
C GLY A 206 10.31 0.56 -11.60
N GLN A 207 10.70 1.61 -10.88
CA GLN A 207 11.51 1.52 -9.67
C GLN A 207 10.64 1.76 -8.44
N PRO A 208 10.92 1.12 -7.28
CA PRO A 208 10.16 1.32 -6.05
C PRO A 208 10.05 2.79 -5.64
N GLU A 209 11.09 3.58 -5.90
CA GLU A 209 11.14 5.03 -5.61
C GLU A 209 10.12 5.82 -6.43
N GLU A 210 9.77 5.37 -7.63
CA GLU A 210 8.76 6.01 -8.47
C GLU A 210 7.37 5.83 -7.87
N ILE A 211 7.10 4.66 -7.29
CA ILE A 211 5.86 4.42 -6.53
C ILE A 211 5.83 5.24 -5.25
N ALA A 212 6.96 5.28 -4.53
CA ALA A 212 7.10 6.05 -3.31
C ALA A 212 6.89 7.56 -3.54
N SER A 213 7.35 8.09 -4.66
CA SER A 213 7.14 9.50 -5.03
C SER A 213 5.66 9.85 -5.20
N VAL A 214 4.87 8.95 -5.80
CA VAL A 214 3.42 9.14 -5.95
C VAL A 214 2.72 8.99 -4.60
N ALA A 215 3.15 8.05 -3.75
CA ALA A 215 2.62 7.91 -2.39
C ALA A 215 2.90 9.17 -1.56
N LEU A 216 4.10 9.75 -1.67
CA LEU A 216 4.44 11.02 -1.03
C LEU A 216 3.55 12.18 -1.50
N PHE A 217 3.37 12.32 -2.82
CA PHE A 217 2.48 13.33 -3.40
C PHE A 217 1.06 13.18 -2.85
N LEU A 218 0.49 11.98 -2.91
CA LEU A 218 -0.87 11.71 -2.44
C LEU A 218 -1.03 11.92 -0.92
N SER A 219 0.05 11.79 -0.14
CA SER A 219 0.04 12.03 1.31
C SER A 219 0.16 13.51 1.67
N SER A 220 0.66 14.34 0.76
CA SER A 220 0.94 15.75 1.00
C SER A 220 -0.26 16.67 0.75
N LYS A 221 -0.10 17.96 1.08
CA LYS A 221 -1.07 19.02 0.78
C LYS A 221 -1.22 19.27 -0.73
N ASP A 222 -0.23 18.89 -1.54
CA ASP A 222 -0.28 19.04 -3.00
C ASP A 222 -1.42 18.23 -3.63
N ALA A 223 -1.90 17.18 -2.94
CA ALA A 223 -3.03 16.33 -3.35
C ALA A 223 -4.32 16.63 -2.55
N SER A 224 -4.47 17.82 -1.98
CA SER A 224 -5.58 18.15 -1.07
C SER A 224 -6.97 18.00 -1.68
N TYR A 225 -7.09 18.05 -3.00
CA TYR A 225 -8.37 17.89 -3.71
C TYR A 225 -8.50 16.55 -4.47
N ILE A 226 -7.63 15.57 -4.14
CA ILE A 226 -7.61 14.23 -4.75
C ILE A 226 -8.08 13.21 -3.73
N THR A 227 -9.24 12.60 -3.97
CA THR A 227 -9.77 11.48 -3.18
C THR A 227 -10.60 10.53 -4.05
N GLY A 228 -10.67 9.25 -3.69
CA GLY A 228 -11.39 8.21 -4.43
C GLY A 228 -10.75 7.81 -5.76
N GLN A 229 -9.51 8.25 -6.04
CA GLN A 229 -8.83 8.02 -7.31
C GLN A 229 -7.95 6.78 -7.28
N VAL A 230 -7.75 6.20 -8.47
CA VAL A 230 -6.78 5.13 -8.73
C VAL A 230 -5.76 5.67 -9.72
N ILE A 231 -4.52 5.81 -9.27
CA ILE A 231 -3.44 6.32 -10.10
C ILE A 231 -2.56 5.16 -10.55
N SER A 232 -2.57 4.88 -11.84
CA SER A 232 -1.66 3.92 -12.46
C SER A 232 -0.25 4.49 -12.51
N VAL A 233 0.73 3.71 -12.04
CA VAL A 233 2.17 4.04 -12.08
C VAL A 233 2.86 2.84 -12.74
N ASP A 234 2.71 2.72 -14.03
CA ASP A 234 2.92 1.48 -14.78
C ASP A 234 3.70 1.66 -16.09
N GLY A 235 4.20 2.86 -16.37
CA GLY A 235 4.92 3.19 -17.59
C GLY A 235 4.06 3.06 -18.86
N GLY A 236 2.72 3.18 -18.73
CA GLY A 236 1.77 2.99 -19.82
C GLY A 236 1.66 1.50 -20.22
N MET A 237 1.69 0.60 -19.25
CA MET A 237 1.56 -0.83 -19.50
C MET A 237 0.22 -1.18 -20.14
N ARG A 238 0.29 -2.08 -21.11
CA ARG A 238 -0.88 -2.70 -21.75
C ARG A 238 -0.77 -4.21 -21.57
N LEU A 239 -1.66 -4.78 -20.77
CA LEU A 239 -1.81 -6.23 -20.55
C LEU A 239 -2.84 -6.80 -21.52
#